data_5dbf98869ec19fb583357b7a402e6ab0
#
_entry.id   5dbf98869ec19fb583357b7a402e6ab0
#
_cell.length_a   1.000
_cell.length_b   1.000
_cell.length_c   1.000
_cell.angle_alpha   90.00
_cell.angle_beta   90.00
_cell.angle_gamma   90.00
#
_symmetry.space_group_name_H-M   'P 1'
#
loop_
_entity.id
_entity.type
_entity.pdbx_description
1 polymer ?
#
loop_
_entity_poly.entity_id
_entity_poly.type
_entity_poly.pdbx_seq_one_letter_code
_entity_poly.pdbx_strand_id
1 'polypeptide(L)'
;MGIASVVVVGGGVIGCAVAYYVAKRGLKVTLIDQPKRGRATSASAGGLWPLGESVGLGCGVIYYKAVAGMGTLPDGVQGPGQLPRTFLDFAIRSNAMFPQLSEELCEISGIDIELERTSLLFLMYDAGDEAFAKPLWERCPCGKDLTEWLSPEELAKAEPAVTRAVRGALRFNGDDQLNPYRLADAFRAAARNLGATILTHTEVTGIRVESGQVKGVETAAASIPCDLVINAAGAWASEIGRMAGIEIPVRPVRGQILGTETLPKILTACLSTTDCYVAQKGHGEIIIGSTTEEVGFDVGVKPAAMKTLSAGAIRAMPFLQNVHLKRVWSGLRPGSPDELPILGPVAGLDGYLNACGHFRTGILNS
;
A
#
# COMPACT_ATOMS: atom_id res chain seq x y z
N MET A 1 -22.56 12.46 -24.35
CA MET A 1 -21.73 11.52 -25.15
C MET A 1 -21.15 10.49 -24.22
N GLY A 2 -21.12 9.22 -24.62
CA GLY A 2 -20.51 8.16 -23.81
C GLY A 2 -18.99 8.28 -23.81
N ILE A 3 -18.31 7.86 -22.73
CA ILE A 3 -16.85 7.76 -22.66
C ILE A 3 -16.41 6.64 -23.61
N ALA A 4 -15.60 6.96 -24.63
CA ALA A 4 -15.09 6.02 -25.61
C ALA A 4 -13.59 5.74 -25.43
N SER A 5 -12.84 6.70 -24.89
CA SER A 5 -11.39 6.62 -24.72
C SER A 5 -10.93 7.14 -23.35
N VAL A 6 -10.08 6.35 -22.69
CA VAL A 6 -9.55 6.64 -21.36
C VAL A 6 -8.04 6.67 -21.40
N VAL A 7 -7.42 7.67 -20.77
CA VAL A 7 -6.00 7.71 -20.48
C VAL A 7 -5.79 7.57 -18.96
N VAL A 8 -5.00 6.58 -18.56
CA VAL A 8 -4.57 6.40 -17.17
C VAL A 8 -3.14 6.88 -17.03
N VAL A 9 -2.87 7.80 -16.11
CA VAL A 9 -1.54 8.36 -15.87
C VAL A 9 -0.93 7.74 -14.62
N GLY A 10 0.16 6.98 -14.79
CA GLY A 10 0.90 6.30 -13.73
C GLY A 10 0.73 4.78 -13.77
N GLY A 11 1.82 4.05 -13.98
CA GLY A 11 1.88 2.58 -14.08
C GLY A 11 2.27 1.88 -12.76
N GLY A 12 1.87 2.43 -11.61
CA GLY A 12 1.87 1.71 -10.33
C GLY A 12 0.73 0.69 -10.27
N VAL A 13 0.58 -0.01 -9.14
CA VAL A 13 -0.47 -1.02 -8.98
C VAL A 13 -1.86 -0.44 -9.26
N ILE A 14 -2.17 0.75 -8.75
CA ILE A 14 -3.48 1.40 -8.95
C ILE A 14 -3.74 1.70 -10.43
N GLY A 15 -2.78 2.31 -11.13
CA GLY A 15 -2.97 2.61 -12.56
C GLY A 15 -3.06 1.36 -13.42
N CYS A 16 -2.30 0.31 -13.10
CA CYS A 16 -2.40 -0.98 -13.77
C CYS A 16 -3.76 -1.66 -13.52
N ALA A 17 -4.27 -1.62 -12.28
CA ALA A 17 -5.59 -2.13 -11.92
C ALA A 17 -6.69 -1.35 -12.66
N VAL A 18 -6.65 -0.02 -12.64
CA VAL A 18 -7.61 0.82 -13.37
C VAL A 18 -7.60 0.50 -14.86
N ALA A 19 -6.41 0.40 -15.48
CA ALA A 19 -6.30 0.05 -16.90
C ALA A 19 -6.89 -1.34 -17.20
N TYR A 20 -6.66 -2.32 -16.33
CA TYR A 20 -7.24 -3.65 -16.42
C TYR A 20 -8.78 -3.62 -16.36
N TYR A 21 -9.36 -2.98 -15.35
CA TYR A 21 -10.81 -2.94 -15.19
C TYR A 21 -11.52 -2.12 -16.26
N VAL A 22 -10.87 -1.08 -16.81
CA VAL A 22 -11.39 -0.29 -17.94
C VAL A 22 -11.36 -1.13 -19.22
N ALA A 23 -10.23 -1.82 -19.50
CA ALA A 23 -10.12 -2.72 -20.66
C ALA A 23 -11.10 -3.89 -20.57
N LYS A 24 -11.28 -4.48 -19.38
CA LYS A 24 -12.25 -5.56 -19.13
C LYS A 24 -13.70 -5.16 -19.42
N ARG A 25 -14.02 -3.87 -19.33
CA ARG A 25 -15.32 -3.29 -19.73
C ARG A 25 -15.43 -2.98 -21.23
N GLY A 26 -14.42 -3.31 -22.00
CA GLY A 26 -14.40 -3.09 -23.45
C GLY A 26 -14.15 -1.62 -23.88
N LEU A 27 -13.69 -0.76 -22.96
CA LEU A 27 -13.35 0.61 -23.27
C LEU A 27 -11.91 0.71 -23.78
N LYS A 28 -11.67 1.63 -24.73
CA LYS A 28 -10.32 1.91 -25.21
C LYS A 28 -9.53 2.62 -24.11
N VAL A 29 -8.44 2.00 -23.64
CA VAL A 29 -7.60 2.56 -22.58
C VAL A 29 -6.13 2.63 -23.01
N THR A 30 -5.49 3.75 -22.66
CA THR A 30 -4.04 3.95 -22.77
C THR A 30 -3.48 4.21 -21.38
N LEU A 31 -2.58 3.35 -20.90
CA LEU A 31 -1.82 3.54 -19.68
C LEU A 31 -0.48 4.21 -20.04
N ILE A 32 -0.24 5.39 -19.48
CA ILE A 32 1.02 6.14 -19.67
C ILE A 32 1.84 6.07 -18.40
N ASP A 33 3.09 5.67 -18.51
CA ASP A 33 3.96 5.47 -17.37
C ASP A 33 5.39 5.95 -17.60
N GLN A 34 5.85 6.81 -16.70
CA GLN A 34 7.25 7.19 -16.57
C GLN A 34 7.83 6.53 -15.32
N PRO A 35 8.71 5.51 -15.44
CA PRO A 35 9.36 4.90 -14.30
C PRO A 35 10.17 5.94 -13.50
N LYS A 36 9.72 6.22 -12.28
CA LYS A 36 10.43 7.12 -11.34
C LYS A 36 10.96 6.29 -10.16
N ARG A 37 12.13 6.66 -9.61
CA ARG A 37 12.68 6.00 -8.43
C ARG A 37 11.77 6.24 -7.22
N GLY A 38 11.66 5.25 -6.34
CA GLY A 38 10.87 5.38 -5.13
C GLY A 38 9.36 5.16 -5.31
N ARG A 39 8.93 4.44 -6.34
CA ARG A 39 7.52 4.06 -6.48
C ARG A 39 7.02 3.27 -5.27
N ALA A 40 5.85 3.62 -4.75
CA ALA A 40 5.25 2.95 -3.59
C ALA A 40 5.03 1.45 -3.83
N THR A 41 4.55 1.05 -5.01
CA THR A 41 4.31 -0.35 -5.36
C THR A 41 5.55 -1.22 -5.20
N SER A 42 6.71 -0.75 -5.71
CA SER A 42 7.98 -1.46 -5.62
C SER A 42 8.65 -1.37 -4.25
N ALA A 43 8.04 -0.68 -3.30
CA ALA A 43 8.51 -0.57 -1.93
C ALA A 43 7.46 -1.04 -0.92
N SER A 44 6.43 -1.77 -1.37
CA SER A 44 5.42 -2.34 -0.49
C SER A 44 5.82 -3.74 -0.01
N ALA A 45 5.44 -4.07 1.21
CA ALA A 45 5.50 -5.44 1.71
C ALA A 45 4.40 -6.34 1.12
N GLY A 46 3.38 -5.77 0.48
CA GLY A 46 2.28 -6.53 -0.10
C GLY A 46 1.25 -7.00 0.91
N GLY A 47 1.15 -6.33 2.05
CA GLY A 47 0.09 -6.61 3.04
C GLY A 47 -1.29 -6.21 2.51
N LEU A 48 -2.25 -7.09 2.72
CA LEU A 48 -3.67 -6.89 2.53
C LEU A 48 -4.31 -6.88 3.93
N TRP A 49 -4.15 -5.77 4.64
CA TRP A 49 -4.47 -5.68 6.08
C TRP A 49 -5.67 -4.77 6.35
N PRO A 50 -6.90 -5.17 5.92
CA PRO A 50 -8.09 -4.34 6.12
C PRO A 50 -8.39 -4.07 7.59
N LEU A 51 -8.16 -5.05 8.46
CA LEU A 51 -8.48 -4.95 9.89
C LEU A 51 -7.42 -4.17 10.64
N GLY A 52 -6.16 -4.61 10.57
CA GLY A 52 -5.04 -3.99 11.30
C GLY A 52 -4.83 -2.53 10.93
N GLU A 53 -4.92 -2.17 9.62
CA GLU A 53 -4.78 -0.77 9.20
C GLU A 53 -5.98 0.08 9.64
N SER A 54 -7.21 -0.44 9.57
CA SER A 54 -8.41 0.32 9.95
C SER A 54 -8.50 0.61 11.43
N VAL A 55 -7.95 -0.26 12.30
CA VAL A 55 -7.91 -0.02 13.75
C VAL A 55 -6.64 0.70 14.20
N GLY A 56 -5.69 0.94 13.31
CA GLY A 56 -4.44 1.64 13.60
C GLY A 56 -3.35 0.77 14.23
N LEU A 57 -3.45 -0.56 14.15
CA LEU A 57 -2.46 -1.53 14.66
C LEU A 57 -1.67 -2.23 13.55
N GLY A 58 -1.88 -1.87 12.30
CA GLY A 58 -1.01 -2.20 11.17
C GLY A 58 0.19 -1.24 11.08
N CYS A 59 0.55 -0.80 9.90
CA CYS A 59 1.61 0.21 9.71
C CYS A 59 1.26 1.59 10.31
N GLY A 60 0.00 1.83 10.66
CA GLY A 60 -0.47 3.06 11.30
C GLY A 60 0.21 3.34 12.63
N VAL A 61 0.51 2.33 13.45
CA VAL A 61 1.24 2.46 14.72
C VAL A 61 2.63 3.09 14.51
N ILE A 62 3.34 2.59 13.51
CA ILE A 62 4.69 3.07 13.17
C ILE A 62 4.64 4.53 12.70
N TYR A 63 3.62 4.87 11.91
CA TYR A 63 3.38 6.25 11.47
C TYR A 63 3.11 7.18 12.65
N TYR A 64 2.16 6.80 13.52
CA TYR A 64 1.82 7.59 14.69
C TYR A 64 3.01 7.84 15.63
N LYS A 65 3.81 6.80 15.91
CA LYS A 65 5.03 6.92 16.72
C LYS A 65 6.04 7.88 16.09
N ALA A 66 6.21 7.82 14.76
CA ALA A 66 7.10 8.73 14.03
C ALA A 66 6.64 10.19 14.13
N VAL A 67 5.35 10.46 13.94
CA VAL A 67 4.76 11.81 14.02
C VAL A 67 4.80 12.34 15.47
N ALA A 68 4.47 11.51 16.45
CA ALA A 68 4.55 11.87 17.86
C ALA A 68 5.99 12.23 18.28
N GLY A 69 6.98 11.51 17.75
CA GLY A 69 8.40 11.79 17.98
C GLY A 69 8.89 13.10 17.37
N MET A 70 8.18 13.65 16.38
CA MET A 70 8.46 14.95 15.77
C MET A 70 7.85 16.13 16.55
N GLY A 71 7.07 15.86 17.60
CA GLY A 71 6.37 16.89 18.39
C GLY A 71 5.21 17.58 17.67
N THR A 72 4.83 17.06 16.51
CA THR A 72 3.77 17.61 15.65
C THR A 72 2.68 16.58 15.43
N LEU A 73 1.83 16.38 16.43
CA LEU A 73 0.54 15.74 16.14
C LEU A 73 -0.33 16.77 15.41
N PRO A 74 -0.96 16.42 14.30
CA PRO A 74 -2.00 17.27 13.73
C PRO A 74 -3.07 17.57 14.76
N ASP A 75 -3.62 18.79 14.76
CA ASP A 75 -4.66 19.21 15.70
C ASP A 75 -5.80 18.17 15.73
N GLY A 76 -6.09 17.65 16.94
CA GLY A 76 -7.15 16.67 17.15
C GLY A 76 -6.75 15.19 17.06
N VAL A 77 -5.52 14.85 16.71
CA VAL A 77 -5.05 13.45 16.67
C VAL A 77 -4.51 13.02 18.03
N GLN A 78 -5.28 12.23 18.77
CA GLN A 78 -4.91 11.69 20.08
C GLN A 78 -4.36 10.26 20.05
N GLY A 79 -3.89 9.77 18.92
CA GLY A 79 -3.42 8.40 18.77
C GLY A 79 -3.49 7.94 17.32
N PRO A 80 -3.08 6.70 16.98
CA PRO A 80 -3.33 6.17 15.65
C PRO A 80 -4.82 6.23 15.43
N GLY A 81 -5.22 7.07 14.49
CA GLY A 81 -6.61 7.26 14.15
C GLY A 81 -7.18 5.93 13.68
N GLN A 82 -8.29 5.50 14.27
CA GLN A 82 -9.12 4.51 13.61
C GLN A 82 -9.64 5.15 12.32
N LEU A 83 -9.44 4.48 11.19
CA LEU A 83 -10.04 4.91 9.94
C LEU A 83 -11.57 4.77 10.01
N PRO A 84 -12.33 5.59 9.27
CA PRO A 84 -13.78 5.54 9.32
C PRO A 84 -14.35 4.15 9.02
N ARG A 85 -15.50 3.81 9.60
CA ARG A 85 -16.20 2.53 9.36
C ARG A 85 -16.42 2.27 7.86
N THR A 86 -16.75 3.31 7.11
CA THR A 86 -16.92 3.22 5.66
C THR A 86 -15.65 2.77 4.94
N PHE A 87 -14.47 3.18 5.45
CA PHE A 87 -13.20 2.71 4.91
C PHE A 87 -12.96 1.23 5.26
N LEU A 88 -13.25 0.81 6.50
CA LEU A 88 -13.13 -0.60 6.89
C LEU A 88 -14.02 -1.49 6.00
N ASP A 89 -15.28 -1.11 5.78
CA ASP A 89 -16.21 -1.85 4.94
C ASP A 89 -15.71 -1.93 3.48
N PHE A 90 -15.15 -0.85 2.97
CA PHE A 90 -14.50 -0.81 1.65
C PHE A 90 -13.27 -1.73 1.60
N ALA A 91 -12.40 -1.66 2.59
CA ALA A 91 -11.17 -2.45 2.67
C ALA A 91 -11.46 -3.97 2.79
N ILE A 92 -12.45 -4.37 3.60
CA ILE A 92 -12.89 -5.76 3.72
C ILE A 92 -13.43 -6.27 2.37
N ARG A 93 -14.25 -5.47 1.68
CA ARG A 93 -14.78 -5.85 0.36
C ARG A 93 -13.65 -6.00 -0.67
N SER A 94 -12.68 -5.09 -0.64
CA SER A 94 -11.52 -5.18 -1.52
C SER A 94 -10.72 -6.46 -1.25
N ASN A 95 -10.42 -6.76 0.03
CA ASN A 95 -9.70 -7.97 0.39
C ASN A 95 -10.45 -9.25 -0.04
N ALA A 96 -11.77 -9.26 0.10
CA ALA A 96 -12.62 -10.40 -0.29
C ALA A 96 -12.59 -10.69 -1.80
N MET A 97 -12.20 -9.74 -2.64
CA MET A 97 -12.10 -9.93 -4.09
C MET A 97 -10.80 -10.66 -4.51
N PHE A 98 -9.74 -10.59 -3.70
CA PHE A 98 -8.41 -11.09 -4.09
C PHE A 98 -8.34 -12.59 -4.44
N PRO A 99 -9.06 -13.51 -3.77
CA PRO A 99 -9.03 -14.92 -4.17
C PRO A 99 -9.46 -15.13 -5.64
N GLN A 100 -10.62 -14.61 -6.01
CA GLN A 100 -11.13 -14.70 -7.38
C GLN A 100 -10.27 -13.89 -8.35
N LEU A 101 -9.83 -12.70 -7.96
CA LEU A 101 -8.95 -11.85 -8.75
C LEU A 101 -7.60 -12.52 -9.03
N SER A 102 -7.05 -13.25 -8.06
CA SER A 102 -5.79 -14.00 -8.23
C SER A 102 -5.90 -15.05 -9.33
N GLU A 103 -6.99 -15.83 -9.32
CA GLU A 103 -7.29 -16.83 -10.33
C GLU A 103 -7.46 -16.17 -11.71
N GLU A 104 -8.30 -15.14 -11.79
CA GLU A 104 -8.57 -14.42 -13.04
C GLU A 104 -7.30 -13.76 -13.62
N LEU A 105 -6.50 -13.12 -12.81
CA LEU A 105 -5.25 -12.51 -13.27
C LEU A 105 -4.26 -13.57 -13.75
N CYS A 106 -4.18 -14.71 -13.06
CA CYS A 106 -3.34 -15.84 -13.48
C CYS A 106 -3.79 -16.39 -14.85
N GLU A 107 -5.09 -16.58 -15.06
CA GLU A 107 -5.65 -17.05 -16.32
C GLU A 107 -5.34 -16.10 -17.49
N ILE A 108 -5.55 -14.78 -17.28
CA ILE A 108 -5.40 -13.78 -18.34
C ILE A 108 -3.93 -13.43 -18.59
N SER A 109 -3.11 -13.32 -17.56
CA SER A 109 -1.73 -12.82 -17.65
C SER A 109 -0.66 -13.90 -17.62
N GLY A 110 -0.98 -15.09 -17.11
CA GLY A 110 -0.01 -16.15 -16.81
C GLY A 110 0.83 -15.88 -15.55
N ILE A 111 0.48 -14.86 -14.73
CA ILE A 111 1.26 -14.44 -13.57
C ILE A 111 0.48 -14.75 -12.29
N ASP A 112 1.01 -15.64 -11.47
CA ASP A 112 0.53 -15.87 -10.10
C ASP A 112 1.02 -14.73 -9.20
N ILE A 113 0.11 -14.08 -8.49
CA ILE A 113 0.40 -12.95 -7.60
C ILE A 113 0.91 -13.38 -6.22
N GLU A 114 1.07 -14.68 -5.99
CA GLU A 114 1.52 -15.25 -4.72
C GLU A 114 0.65 -14.82 -3.54
N LEU A 115 -0.68 -14.94 -3.70
CA LEU A 115 -1.64 -14.63 -2.65
C LEU A 115 -1.52 -15.67 -1.52
N GLU A 116 -1.22 -15.21 -0.32
CA GLU A 116 -1.21 -16.02 0.90
C GLU A 116 -2.34 -15.56 1.83
N ARG A 117 -3.27 -16.50 2.13
CA ARG A 117 -4.29 -16.30 3.16
C ARG A 117 -3.64 -16.53 4.51
N THR A 118 -3.60 -15.49 5.33
CA THR A 118 -2.83 -15.48 6.57
C THR A 118 -3.52 -14.60 7.64
N SER A 119 -2.75 -14.03 8.54
CA SER A 119 -3.20 -13.07 9.54
C SER A 119 -2.12 -12.03 9.81
N LEU A 120 -2.51 -10.94 10.47
CA LEU A 120 -1.56 -9.97 11.05
C LEU A 120 -1.57 -10.15 12.56
N LEU A 121 -0.39 -10.19 13.18
CA LEU A 121 -0.19 -10.23 14.63
C LEU A 121 0.43 -8.93 15.10
N PHE A 122 -0.29 -8.16 15.90
CA PHE A 122 0.30 -7.04 16.62
C PHE A 122 0.92 -7.54 17.92
N LEU A 123 2.26 -7.52 18.02
CA LEU A 123 2.98 -7.99 19.21
C LEU A 123 3.01 -6.93 20.29
N MET A 124 2.73 -7.32 21.53
CA MET A 124 2.77 -6.46 22.71
C MET A 124 3.95 -6.86 23.60
N TYR A 125 4.92 -5.98 23.76
CA TYR A 125 6.13 -6.26 24.53
C TYR A 125 6.00 -5.90 26.01
N ASP A 126 5.23 -4.87 26.31
CA ASP A 126 5.09 -4.35 27.66
C ASP A 126 3.64 -3.92 27.99
N ALA A 127 3.41 -3.45 29.20
CA ALA A 127 2.11 -3.00 29.64
C ALA A 127 1.62 -1.74 28.88
N GLY A 128 2.53 -0.94 28.34
CA GLY A 128 2.20 0.22 27.51
C GLY A 128 1.61 -0.20 26.18
N ASP A 129 2.23 -1.16 25.51
CA ASP A 129 1.71 -1.73 24.24
C ASP A 129 0.32 -2.36 24.47
N GLU A 130 0.15 -3.10 25.56
CA GLU A 130 -1.13 -3.72 25.92
C GLU A 130 -2.21 -2.66 26.21
N ALA A 131 -1.89 -1.65 27.02
CA ALA A 131 -2.79 -0.54 27.32
C ALA A 131 -3.17 0.27 26.10
N PHE A 132 -2.27 0.35 25.11
CA PHE A 132 -2.50 0.99 23.82
C PHE A 132 -3.42 0.16 22.92
N ALA A 133 -3.16 -1.14 22.76
CA ALA A 133 -3.91 -2.03 21.88
C ALA A 133 -5.32 -2.33 22.38
N LYS A 134 -5.50 -2.49 23.70
CA LYS A 134 -6.76 -2.91 24.31
C LYS A 134 -7.97 -2.01 23.98
N PRO A 135 -7.92 -0.67 24.13
CA PRO A 135 -9.03 0.20 23.75
C PRO A 135 -9.34 0.18 22.25
N LEU A 136 -8.32 -0.02 21.39
CA LEU A 136 -8.51 -0.12 19.96
C LEU A 136 -9.21 -1.42 19.58
N TRP A 137 -8.83 -2.53 20.22
CA TRP A 137 -9.48 -3.83 20.08
C TRP A 137 -10.92 -3.84 20.58
N GLU A 138 -11.17 -3.29 21.79
CA GLU A 138 -12.51 -3.23 22.39
C GLU A 138 -13.49 -2.41 21.54
N ARG A 139 -13.01 -1.38 20.84
CA ARG A 139 -13.78 -0.51 19.96
C ARG A 139 -13.70 -0.93 18.49
N CYS A 140 -13.03 -2.07 18.17
CA CYS A 140 -12.88 -2.50 16.80
C CYS A 140 -14.24 -2.68 16.12
N PRO A 141 -14.52 -1.92 15.06
CA PRO A 141 -15.79 -2.03 14.34
C PRO A 141 -15.92 -3.34 13.57
N CYS A 142 -14.83 -4.11 13.42
CA CYS A 142 -14.82 -5.42 12.77
C CYS A 142 -15.41 -6.56 13.64
N GLY A 143 -15.65 -6.30 14.94
CA GLY A 143 -16.13 -7.31 15.88
C GLY A 143 -15.01 -8.25 16.37
N LYS A 144 -15.36 -9.02 17.41
CA LYS A 144 -14.42 -9.96 18.02
C LYS A 144 -14.28 -11.26 17.21
N ASP A 145 -15.15 -11.51 16.27
CA ASP A 145 -15.11 -12.73 15.43
C ASP A 145 -13.91 -12.76 14.48
N LEU A 146 -13.41 -11.58 14.09
CA LEU A 146 -12.25 -11.42 13.21
C LEU A 146 -10.96 -11.11 13.95
N THR A 147 -10.99 -11.03 15.29
CA THR A 147 -9.84 -10.68 16.11
C THR A 147 -9.70 -11.63 17.29
N GLU A 148 -8.47 -11.94 17.66
CA GLU A 148 -8.17 -12.87 18.74
C GLU A 148 -7.02 -12.31 19.60
N TRP A 149 -7.25 -12.27 20.91
CA TRP A 149 -6.20 -11.88 21.87
C TRP A 149 -5.44 -13.13 22.30
N LEU A 150 -4.18 -13.25 21.93
CA LEU A 150 -3.33 -14.38 22.24
C LEU A 150 -2.50 -14.13 23.50
N SER A 151 -2.52 -15.08 24.42
CA SER A 151 -1.54 -15.17 25.51
C SER A 151 -0.12 -15.45 24.97
N PRO A 152 0.94 -15.24 25.76
CA PRO A 152 2.29 -15.63 25.36
C PRO A 152 2.44 -17.10 24.97
N GLU A 153 1.73 -17.99 25.65
CA GLU A 153 1.75 -19.44 25.41
C GLU A 153 1.07 -19.80 24.08
N GLU A 154 -0.08 -19.16 23.77
CA GLU A 154 -0.79 -19.36 22.52
C GLU A 154 0.00 -18.79 21.33
N LEU A 155 0.57 -17.61 21.48
CA LEU A 155 1.47 -17.04 20.48
C LEU A 155 2.67 -17.94 20.23
N ALA A 156 3.26 -18.48 21.29
CA ALA A 156 4.40 -19.37 21.22
C ALA A 156 4.13 -20.67 20.44
N LYS A 157 2.89 -21.15 20.50
CA LYS A 157 2.46 -22.32 19.72
C LYS A 157 2.15 -21.95 18.26
N ALA A 158 1.54 -20.79 18.04
CA ALA A 158 1.17 -20.33 16.71
C ALA A 158 2.40 -19.92 15.89
N GLU A 159 3.33 -19.16 16.48
CA GLU A 159 4.53 -18.63 15.83
C GLU A 159 5.79 -18.95 16.67
N PRO A 160 6.34 -20.17 16.54
CA PRO A 160 7.49 -20.60 17.35
C PRO A 160 8.75 -19.75 17.18
N ALA A 161 8.90 -19.06 16.03
CA ALA A 161 10.04 -18.20 15.73
C ALA A 161 9.99 -16.82 16.38
N VAL A 162 8.83 -16.43 16.90
CA VAL A 162 8.62 -15.13 17.59
C VAL A 162 9.23 -15.19 19.00
N THR A 163 9.75 -14.06 19.45
CA THR A 163 10.34 -13.93 20.80
C THR A 163 9.36 -14.34 21.89
N ARG A 164 9.91 -14.89 22.99
CA ARG A 164 9.12 -15.17 24.21
C ARG A 164 9.00 -13.96 25.14
N ALA A 165 9.75 -12.90 24.88
CA ALA A 165 9.73 -11.66 25.65
C ALA A 165 8.58 -10.74 25.23
N VAL A 166 7.35 -11.26 25.26
CA VAL A 166 6.09 -10.56 24.91
C VAL A 166 5.04 -10.80 25.99
N ARG A 167 4.08 -9.89 26.09
CA ARG A 167 2.88 -10.04 26.93
C ARG A 167 1.72 -10.73 26.19
N GLY A 168 1.85 -10.92 24.89
CA GLY A 168 0.87 -11.52 24.00
C GLY A 168 0.84 -10.85 22.64
N ALA A 169 -0.18 -11.17 21.88
CA ALA A 169 -0.44 -10.53 20.59
C ALA A 169 -1.93 -10.36 20.34
N LEU A 170 -2.28 -9.37 19.51
CA LEU A 170 -3.60 -9.25 18.92
C LEU A 170 -3.54 -9.75 17.49
N ARG A 171 -4.29 -10.82 17.18
CA ARG A 171 -4.41 -11.40 15.84
C ARG A 171 -5.58 -10.78 15.10
N PHE A 172 -5.36 -10.44 13.83
CA PHE A 172 -6.35 -10.03 12.86
C PHE A 172 -6.49 -11.13 11.81
N ASN A 173 -7.59 -11.88 11.86
CA ASN A 173 -7.88 -12.98 10.95
C ASN A 173 -8.40 -12.43 9.61
N GLY A 174 -7.76 -12.81 8.50
CA GLY A 174 -8.08 -12.30 7.17
C GLY A 174 -7.30 -11.05 6.77
N ASP A 175 -6.28 -10.67 7.55
CA ASP A 175 -5.23 -9.76 7.11
C ASP A 175 -4.19 -10.57 6.35
N ASP A 176 -4.31 -10.61 5.03
CA ASP A 176 -3.56 -11.45 4.11
C ASP A 176 -2.30 -10.78 3.56
N GLN A 177 -1.57 -11.46 2.67
CA GLN A 177 -0.46 -10.87 1.93
C GLN A 177 -0.31 -11.44 0.51
N LEU A 178 0.42 -10.71 -0.33
CA LEU A 178 0.78 -11.11 -1.67
C LEU A 178 2.13 -10.51 -2.12
N ASN A 179 2.55 -10.84 -3.34
CA ASN A 179 3.71 -10.21 -3.95
C ASN A 179 3.29 -8.95 -4.74
N PRO A 180 3.62 -7.73 -4.27
CA PRO A 180 3.14 -6.48 -4.88
C PRO A 180 3.72 -6.21 -6.27
N TYR A 181 4.91 -6.75 -6.57
CA TYR A 181 5.49 -6.64 -7.91
C TYR A 181 4.71 -7.47 -8.90
N ARG A 182 4.46 -8.75 -8.53
CA ARG A 182 3.71 -9.68 -9.39
C ARG A 182 2.27 -9.22 -9.60
N LEU A 183 1.64 -8.63 -8.57
CA LEU A 183 0.31 -8.05 -8.71
C LEU A 183 0.27 -6.93 -9.76
N ALA A 184 1.20 -5.97 -9.68
CA ALA A 184 1.25 -4.86 -10.66
C ALA A 184 1.57 -5.36 -12.06
N ASP A 185 2.44 -6.36 -12.19
CA ASP A 185 2.79 -6.97 -13.47
C ASP A 185 1.63 -7.79 -14.04
N ALA A 186 0.89 -8.53 -13.20
CA ALA A 186 -0.30 -9.28 -13.60
C ALA A 186 -1.40 -8.35 -14.12
N PHE A 187 -1.72 -7.28 -13.41
CA PHE A 187 -2.68 -6.27 -13.89
C PHE A 187 -2.22 -5.65 -15.22
N ARG A 188 -0.94 -5.28 -15.35
CA ARG A 188 -0.41 -4.68 -16.56
C ARG A 188 -0.47 -5.64 -17.75
N ALA A 189 -0.10 -6.90 -17.56
CA ALA A 189 -0.15 -7.93 -18.58
C ALA A 189 -1.60 -8.25 -18.96
N ALA A 190 -2.48 -8.41 -18.00
CA ALA A 190 -3.90 -8.65 -18.23
C ALA A 190 -4.55 -7.49 -19.00
N ALA A 191 -4.28 -6.23 -18.59
CA ALA A 191 -4.77 -5.07 -19.33
C ALA A 191 -4.33 -5.08 -20.80
N ARG A 192 -3.04 -5.37 -21.05
CA ARG A 192 -2.50 -5.49 -22.42
C ARG A 192 -3.20 -6.60 -23.21
N ASN A 193 -3.39 -7.76 -22.62
CA ASN A 193 -4.04 -8.91 -23.26
C ASN A 193 -5.52 -8.62 -23.57
N LEU A 194 -6.15 -7.72 -22.82
CA LEU A 194 -7.50 -7.20 -23.06
C LEU A 194 -7.53 -5.99 -24.03
N GLY A 195 -6.42 -5.64 -24.68
CA GLY A 195 -6.35 -4.62 -25.70
C GLY A 195 -5.95 -3.22 -25.22
N ALA A 196 -5.51 -3.05 -23.97
CA ALA A 196 -4.99 -1.77 -23.49
C ALA A 196 -3.64 -1.44 -24.18
N THR A 197 -3.47 -0.18 -24.56
CA THR A 197 -2.19 0.37 -24.99
C THR A 197 -1.36 0.75 -23.78
N ILE A 198 -0.14 0.23 -23.68
CA ILE A 198 0.77 0.54 -22.55
C ILE A 198 1.98 1.32 -23.09
N LEU A 199 2.10 2.58 -22.70
CA LEU A 199 3.21 3.48 -23.05
C LEU A 199 4.13 3.61 -21.83
N THR A 200 5.19 2.80 -21.81
CA THR A 200 6.24 2.88 -20.79
C THR A 200 7.30 3.91 -21.19
N HIS A 201 8.06 4.42 -20.20
CA HIS A 201 9.08 5.45 -20.40
C HIS A 201 8.54 6.70 -21.13
N THR A 202 7.27 7.01 -20.86
CA THR A 202 6.57 8.14 -21.45
C THR A 202 6.11 9.09 -20.35
N GLU A 203 6.64 10.29 -20.37
CA GLU A 203 6.27 11.33 -19.41
C GLU A 203 5.08 12.14 -19.93
N VAL A 204 4.08 12.32 -19.06
CA VAL A 204 3.00 13.28 -19.29
C VAL A 204 3.54 14.67 -18.98
N THR A 205 3.47 15.56 -19.95
CA THR A 205 3.97 16.95 -19.86
C THR A 205 2.86 17.98 -19.73
N GLY A 206 1.59 17.58 -19.97
CA GLY A 206 0.44 18.45 -19.85
C GLY A 206 -0.89 17.70 -19.98
N ILE A 207 -1.95 18.32 -19.51
CA ILE A 207 -3.33 17.87 -19.73
C ILE A 207 -4.07 19.01 -20.45
N ARG A 208 -4.59 18.72 -21.64
CA ARG A 208 -5.32 19.70 -22.42
C ARG A 208 -6.75 19.81 -21.91
N VAL A 209 -7.10 21.00 -21.46
CA VAL A 209 -8.44 21.35 -20.95
C VAL A 209 -8.99 22.51 -21.79
N GLU A 210 -10.22 22.34 -22.28
CA GLU A 210 -10.94 23.36 -23.04
C GLU A 210 -12.33 23.52 -22.44
N SER A 211 -12.68 24.76 -22.06
CA SER A 211 -13.99 25.07 -21.47
C SER A 211 -14.39 24.17 -20.29
N GLY A 212 -13.45 23.86 -19.39
CA GLY A 212 -13.70 23.01 -18.23
C GLY A 212 -13.80 21.51 -18.53
N GLN A 213 -13.42 21.08 -19.73
CA GLN A 213 -13.47 19.68 -20.14
C GLN A 213 -12.09 19.21 -20.60
N VAL A 214 -11.65 18.02 -20.17
CA VAL A 214 -10.45 17.34 -20.66
C VAL A 214 -10.63 16.97 -22.13
N LYS A 215 -9.60 17.21 -22.93
CA LYS A 215 -9.53 16.87 -24.36
C LYS A 215 -8.38 15.94 -24.73
N GLY A 216 -7.43 15.72 -23.82
CA GLY A 216 -6.30 14.86 -24.07
C GLY A 216 -5.14 15.08 -23.12
N VAL A 217 -4.12 14.27 -23.32
CA VAL A 217 -2.86 14.26 -22.55
C VAL A 217 -1.70 14.57 -23.50
N GLU A 218 -0.81 15.45 -23.09
CA GLU A 218 0.38 15.83 -23.84
C GLU A 218 1.58 15.02 -23.34
N THR A 219 2.40 14.55 -24.28
CA THR A 219 3.69 13.92 -24.02
C THR A 219 4.75 14.56 -24.89
N ALA A 220 6.02 14.30 -24.64
CA ALA A 220 7.09 14.79 -25.52
C ALA A 220 6.99 14.28 -26.96
N ALA A 221 6.37 13.12 -27.18
CA ALA A 221 6.25 12.48 -28.49
C ALA A 221 4.97 12.83 -29.24
N ALA A 222 3.85 13.02 -28.53
CA ALA A 222 2.53 13.21 -29.16
C ALA A 222 1.50 13.76 -28.18
N SER A 223 0.45 14.37 -28.74
CA SER A 223 -0.82 14.65 -28.07
C SER A 223 -1.74 13.43 -28.22
N ILE A 224 -2.28 12.93 -27.12
CA ILE A 224 -3.15 11.75 -27.06
C ILE A 224 -4.57 12.22 -26.71
N PRO A 225 -5.49 12.30 -27.68
CA PRO A 225 -6.87 12.68 -27.42
C PRO A 225 -7.57 11.63 -26.55
N CYS A 226 -8.38 12.09 -25.59
CA CYS A 226 -9.22 11.20 -24.79
C CYS A 226 -10.42 11.95 -24.20
N ASP A 227 -11.44 11.16 -23.83
CA ASP A 227 -12.64 11.67 -23.17
C ASP A 227 -12.49 11.73 -21.65
N LEU A 228 -11.56 10.92 -21.10
CA LEU A 228 -11.35 10.78 -19.67
C LEU A 228 -9.87 10.58 -19.35
N VAL A 229 -9.35 11.34 -18.41
CA VAL A 229 -8.05 11.14 -17.76
C VAL A 229 -8.28 10.62 -16.35
N ILE A 230 -7.56 9.55 -15.96
CA ILE A 230 -7.53 9.03 -14.59
C ILE A 230 -6.13 9.22 -14.03
N ASN A 231 -6.02 10.05 -13.00
CA ASN A 231 -4.76 10.32 -12.32
C ASN A 231 -4.48 9.24 -11.27
N ALA A 232 -3.57 8.31 -11.61
CA ALA A 232 -3.07 7.24 -10.75
C ALA A 232 -1.57 7.38 -10.49
N ALA A 233 -1.04 8.61 -10.52
CA ALA A 233 0.40 8.91 -10.48
C ALA A 233 1.04 8.80 -9.08
N GLY A 234 0.37 8.18 -8.11
CA GLY A 234 0.90 7.92 -6.77
C GLY A 234 1.39 9.20 -6.09
N ALA A 235 2.65 9.22 -5.62
CA ALA A 235 3.23 10.37 -4.93
C ALA A 235 3.38 11.62 -5.83
N TRP A 236 3.28 11.47 -7.15
CA TRP A 236 3.33 12.55 -8.14
C TRP A 236 1.94 13.03 -8.58
N ALA A 237 0.87 12.57 -7.94
CA ALA A 237 -0.49 12.92 -8.32
C ALA A 237 -0.77 14.43 -8.28
N SER A 238 -0.17 15.17 -7.33
CA SER A 238 -0.27 16.63 -7.27
C SER A 238 0.34 17.33 -8.49
N GLU A 239 1.42 16.77 -9.06
CA GLU A 239 2.05 17.32 -10.27
C GLU A 239 1.12 17.16 -11.47
N ILE A 240 0.50 15.99 -11.62
CA ILE A 240 -0.48 15.73 -12.68
C ILE A 240 -1.73 16.59 -12.51
N GLY A 241 -2.22 16.79 -11.27
CA GLY A 241 -3.35 17.68 -10.99
C GLY A 241 -3.08 19.11 -11.43
N ARG A 242 -1.88 19.65 -11.11
CA ARG A 242 -1.50 21.01 -11.54
C ARG A 242 -1.47 21.20 -13.06
N MET A 243 -1.14 20.16 -13.82
CA MET A 243 -1.21 20.18 -15.29
C MET A 243 -2.65 20.35 -15.82
N ALA A 244 -3.64 19.96 -15.02
CA ALA A 244 -5.07 20.15 -15.31
C ALA A 244 -5.68 21.39 -14.62
N GLY A 245 -4.85 22.19 -13.95
CA GLY A 245 -5.29 23.40 -13.23
C GLY A 245 -5.97 23.12 -11.88
N ILE A 246 -5.75 21.95 -11.29
CA ILE A 246 -6.35 21.54 -10.00
C ILE A 246 -5.28 21.21 -8.96
N GLU A 247 -5.61 21.45 -7.70
CA GLU A 247 -4.77 21.06 -6.57
C GLU A 247 -5.25 19.71 -6.00
N ILE A 248 -4.32 18.78 -5.86
CA ILE A 248 -4.59 17.48 -5.23
C ILE A 248 -3.68 17.39 -4.01
N PRO A 249 -4.22 17.22 -2.79
CA PRO A 249 -3.44 17.27 -1.55
C PRO A 249 -2.73 15.94 -1.29
N VAL A 250 -1.92 15.49 -2.22
CA VAL A 250 -1.06 14.31 -2.08
C VAL A 250 0.38 14.74 -1.89
N ARG A 251 1.05 14.18 -0.88
CA ARG A 251 2.45 14.41 -0.58
C ARG A 251 3.25 13.11 -0.54
N PRO A 252 4.53 13.12 -0.91
CA PRO A 252 5.39 11.95 -0.79
C PRO A 252 5.76 11.70 0.68
N VAL A 253 5.53 10.49 1.17
CA VAL A 253 5.94 10.04 2.51
C VAL A 253 6.86 8.85 2.37
N ARG A 254 8.16 9.05 2.67
CA ARG A 254 9.18 8.01 2.49
C ARG A 254 9.02 6.91 3.52
N GLY A 255 9.10 5.65 3.05
CA GLY A 255 9.29 4.46 3.87
C GLY A 255 10.56 3.73 3.44
N GLN A 256 11.49 3.51 4.37
CA GLN A 256 12.67 2.69 4.14
C GLN A 256 12.41 1.28 4.64
N ILE A 257 12.89 0.30 3.91
CA ILE A 257 12.69 -1.14 4.16
C ILE A 257 13.96 -1.91 3.87
N LEU A 258 14.05 -3.09 4.46
CA LEU A 258 15.13 -4.04 4.20
C LEU A 258 14.57 -5.44 3.91
N GLY A 259 15.30 -6.21 3.12
CA GLY A 259 15.00 -7.60 2.78
C GLY A 259 16.18 -8.50 3.13
N THR A 260 15.86 -9.68 3.63
CA THR A 260 16.84 -10.69 4.02
C THR A 260 17.21 -11.59 2.83
N GLU A 261 18.14 -12.49 3.06
CA GLU A 261 18.31 -13.68 2.23
C GLU A 261 17.06 -14.57 2.31
N THR A 262 16.94 -15.48 1.35
CA THR A 262 15.84 -16.45 1.30
C THR A 262 16.02 -17.49 2.40
N LEU A 263 14.99 -17.68 3.20
CA LEU A 263 14.93 -18.62 4.32
C LEU A 263 13.82 -19.64 4.11
N PRO A 264 13.86 -20.81 4.73
CA PRO A 264 12.70 -21.68 4.84
C PRO A 264 11.49 -20.92 5.42
N LYS A 265 10.27 -21.33 5.09
CA LYS A 265 9.06 -20.73 5.67
C LYS A 265 9.02 -20.98 7.18
N ILE A 266 9.06 -19.91 7.98
CA ILE A 266 9.13 -19.93 9.44
C ILE A 266 8.11 -19.02 10.11
N LEU A 267 7.47 -18.15 9.34
CA LEU A 267 6.32 -17.35 9.77
C LEU A 267 5.07 -17.79 9.01
N THR A 268 3.97 -17.96 9.72
CA THR A 268 2.65 -18.22 9.13
C THR A 268 1.80 -16.95 9.09
N ALA A 269 2.13 -15.94 9.90
CA ALA A 269 1.48 -14.63 9.95
C ALA A 269 2.46 -13.50 9.63
N CYS A 270 1.92 -12.35 9.24
CA CYS A 270 2.68 -11.10 9.28
C CYS A 270 2.75 -10.58 10.71
N LEU A 271 3.85 -9.95 11.08
CA LEU A 271 4.01 -9.33 12.40
C LEU A 271 3.95 -7.81 12.26
N SER A 272 3.25 -7.15 13.17
CA SER A 272 3.30 -5.71 13.38
C SER A 272 3.72 -5.42 14.81
N THR A 273 4.53 -4.39 15.00
CA THR A 273 4.99 -3.92 16.30
C THR A 273 5.02 -2.40 16.32
N THR A 274 5.30 -1.80 17.46
CA THR A 274 5.54 -0.35 17.55
C THR A 274 6.83 0.10 16.86
N ASP A 275 7.71 -0.82 16.44
CA ASP A 275 9.03 -0.51 15.85
C ASP A 275 9.11 -0.83 14.35
N CYS A 276 8.50 -1.93 13.93
CA CYS A 276 8.52 -2.40 12.53
C CYS A 276 7.39 -3.39 12.25
N TYR A 277 7.18 -3.71 10.98
CA TYR A 277 6.51 -4.93 10.56
C TYR A 277 7.54 -5.95 10.05
N VAL A 278 7.19 -7.24 10.12
CA VAL A 278 7.97 -8.35 9.58
C VAL A 278 7.02 -9.24 8.77
N ALA A 279 7.31 -9.45 7.50
CA ALA A 279 6.50 -10.26 6.61
C ALA A 279 7.37 -11.23 5.80
N GLN A 280 7.19 -12.52 5.97
CA GLN A 280 7.89 -13.51 5.16
C GLN A 280 7.09 -13.83 3.90
N LYS A 281 7.72 -13.73 2.74
CA LYS A 281 7.12 -14.04 1.44
C LYS A 281 7.18 -15.54 1.12
N GLY A 282 6.31 -16.00 0.23
CA GLY A 282 6.24 -17.39 -0.18
C GLY A 282 7.56 -17.96 -0.67
N HIS A 283 8.39 -17.16 -1.33
CA HIS A 283 9.73 -17.52 -1.77
C HIS A 283 10.81 -17.46 -0.66
N GLY A 284 10.42 -17.11 0.57
CA GLY A 284 11.27 -17.20 1.78
C GLY A 284 11.96 -15.91 2.20
N GLU A 285 12.00 -14.83 1.38
CA GLU A 285 12.55 -13.54 1.79
C GLU A 285 11.71 -12.94 2.93
N ILE A 286 12.35 -12.40 3.96
CA ILE A 286 11.67 -11.63 5.00
C ILE A 286 11.84 -10.15 4.70
N ILE A 287 10.71 -9.45 4.58
CA ILE A 287 10.64 -8.01 4.40
C ILE A 287 10.41 -7.37 5.76
N ILE A 288 11.27 -6.43 6.12
CA ILE A 288 11.21 -5.68 7.38
C ILE A 288 11.04 -4.20 7.05
N GLY A 289 10.04 -3.58 7.61
CA GLY A 289 9.73 -2.18 7.39
C GLY A 289 8.81 -1.60 8.47
N SER A 290 8.51 -0.36 8.43
CA SER A 290 9.13 0.65 7.59
C SER A 290 9.26 1.95 8.35
N THR A 291 10.21 2.77 7.96
CA THR A 291 10.19 4.15 8.45
C THR A 291 9.01 4.94 7.87
N THR A 292 8.75 6.10 8.46
CA THR A 292 7.80 7.08 7.94
C THR A 292 8.42 8.45 8.08
N GLU A 293 8.71 9.08 6.94
CA GLU A 293 9.51 10.30 6.88
C GLU A 293 8.95 11.28 5.86
N GLU A 294 8.75 12.54 6.27
CA GLU A 294 8.34 13.63 5.39
C GLU A 294 9.59 14.37 4.87
N VAL A 295 10.16 13.88 3.80
CA VAL A 295 11.42 14.36 3.21
C VAL A 295 11.28 14.71 1.73
N GLY A 296 10.06 15.00 1.30
CA GLY A 296 9.78 15.25 -0.11
C GLY A 296 10.09 14.01 -0.97
N PHE A 297 10.65 14.23 -2.15
CA PHE A 297 10.98 13.16 -3.10
C PHE A 297 12.36 12.51 -2.87
N ASP A 298 12.99 12.70 -1.70
CA ASP A 298 14.23 12.01 -1.36
C ASP A 298 13.99 10.52 -1.16
N VAL A 299 14.65 9.68 -1.96
CA VAL A 299 14.59 8.21 -1.94
C VAL A 299 15.85 7.57 -1.35
N GLY A 300 16.71 8.37 -0.72
CA GLY A 300 17.93 7.88 -0.07
C GLY A 300 17.63 6.96 1.11
N VAL A 301 18.44 5.92 1.28
CA VAL A 301 18.39 5.01 2.46
C VAL A 301 19.44 5.46 3.46
N LYS A 302 19.07 5.56 4.74
CA LYS A 302 19.95 6.03 5.82
C LYS A 302 20.37 4.90 6.75
N PRO A 303 21.64 4.80 7.16
CA PRO A 303 22.10 3.78 8.11
C PRO A 303 21.35 3.78 9.44
N ALA A 304 20.94 4.96 9.93
CA ALA A 304 20.15 5.08 11.17
C ALA A 304 18.80 4.34 11.08
N ALA A 305 18.11 4.45 9.93
CA ALA A 305 16.85 3.74 9.69
C ALA A 305 17.06 2.23 9.65
N MET A 306 18.13 1.77 8.99
CA MET A 306 18.48 0.35 8.93
C MET A 306 18.78 -0.22 10.31
N LYS A 307 19.50 0.54 11.15
CA LYS A 307 19.76 0.16 12.55
C LYS A 307 18.45 -0.01 13.34
N THR A 308 17.52 0.95 13.23
CA THR A 308 16.24 0.90 13.95
C THR A 308 15.38 -0.27 13.51
N LEU A 309 15.23 -0.47 12.19
CA LEU A 309 14.42 -1.57 11.64
C LEU A 309 15.02 -2.94 11.98
N SER A 310 16.35 -3.09 11.87
CA SER A 310 17.03 -4.33 12.25
C SER A 310 16.87 -4.64 13.74
N ALA A 311 16.99 -3.64 14.61
CA ALA A 311 16.81 -3.81 16.04
C ALA A 311 15.37 -4.24 16.38
N GLY A 312 14.36 -3.61 15.75
CA GLY A 312 12.95 -3.98 15.92
C GLY A 312 12.67 -5.42 15.46
N ALA A 313 13.21 -5.80 14.30
CA ALA A 313 13.06 -7.16 13.77
C ALA A 313 13.73 -8.22 14.66
N ILE A 314 14.94 -7.95 15.13
CA ILE A 314 15.66 -8.85 16.07
C ILE A 314 14.92 -8.96 17.40
N ARG A 315 14.30 -7.87 17.88
CA ARG A 315 13.45 -7.91 19.08
C ARG A 315 12.25 -8.84 18.87
N ALA A 316 11.61 -8.79 17.71
CA ALA A 316 10.48 -9.66 17.37
C ALA A 316 10.90 -11.10 17.12
N MET A 317 12.02 -11.32 16.45
CA MET A 317 12.54 -12.63 16.03
C MET A 317 14.05 -12.69 16.25
N PRO A 318 14.52 -13.12 17.43
CA PRO A 318 15.93 -13.02 17.83
C PRO A 318 16.92 -13.72 16.88
N PHE A 319 16.53 -14.78 16.19
CA PHE A 319 17.40 -15.49 15.24
C PHE A 319 17.80 -14.61 14.04
N LEU A 320 17.05 -13.56 13.72
CA LEU A 320 17.37 -12.64 12.62
C LEU A 320 18.71 -11.91 12.80
N GLN A 321 19.27 -11.89 14.01
CA GLN A 321 20.61 -11.35 14.25
C GLN A 321 21.72 -12.03 13.43
N ASN A 322 21.50 -13.28 12.99
CA ASN A 322 22.46 -14.09 12.23
C ASN A 322 22.09 -14.20 10.74
N VAL A 323 21.03 -13.50 10.29
CA VAL A 323 20.55 -13.58 8.90
C VAL A 323 21.14 -12.44 8.09
N HIS A 324 21.54 -12.72 6.83
CA HIS A 324 22.13 -11.71 5.96
C HIS A 324 21.07 -10.80 5.35
N LEU A 325 21.38 -9.50 5.32
CA LEU A 325 20.60 -8.53 4.55
C LEU A 325 21.04 -8.60 3.08
N LYS A 326 20.07 -8.76 2.18
CA LYS A 326 20.32 -8.79 0.73
C LYS A 326 20.11 -7.45 0.06
N ARG A 327 19.13 -6.68 0.53
CA ARG A 327 18.79 -5.39 -0.07
C ARG A 327 18.19 -4.44 0.95
N VAL A 328 18.41 -3.15 0.66
CA VAL A 328 17.78 -2.04 1.35
C VAL A 328 17.26 -1.06 0.30
N TRP A 329 16.06 -0.56 0.49
CA TRP A 329 15.46 0.39 -0.46
C TRP A 329 14.40 1.26 0.21
N SER A 330 13.85 2.19 -0.53
CA SER A 330 12.79 3.07 -0.03
C SER A 330 11.72 3.30 -1.09
N GLY A 331 10.55 3.74 -0.63
CA GLY A 331 9.47 4.18 -1.50
C GLY A 331 8.73 5.36 -0.92
N LEU A 332 8.05 6.08 -1.81
CA LEU A 332 7.28 7.27 -1.51
C LEU A 332 5.79 6.91 -1.51
N ARG A 333 5.23 6.78 -0.32
CA ARG A 333 3.78 6.58 -0.19
C ARG A 333 3.07 7.85 -0.63
N PRO A 334 1.96 7.75 -1.38
CA PRO A 334 1.11 8.90 -1.72
C PRO A 334 0.24 9.29 -0.52
N GLY A 335 0.78 10.11 0.38
CA GLY A 335 0.08 10.53 1.60
C GLY A 335 -1.03 11.54 1.30
N SER A 336 -2.24 11.25 1.75
CA SER A 336 -3.39 12.17 1.81
C SER A 336 -3.51 12.78 3.21
N PRO A 337 -4.20 13.92 3.40
CA PRO A 337 -4.32 14.58 4.69
C PRO A 337 -5.02 13.74 5.76
N ASP A 338 -6.03 12.99 5.37
CA ASP A 338 -6.88 12.14 6.21
C ASP A 338 -6.55 10.65 6.15
N GLU A 339 -5.44 10.30 5.48
CA GLU A 339 -4.99 8.92 5.22
C GLU A 339 -5.93 8.09 4.33
N LEU A 340 -6.98 8.68 3.77
CA LEU A 340 -7.93 8.01 2.88
C LEU A 340 -7.56 8.23 1.41
N PRO A 341 -7.91 7.28 0.53
CA PRO A 341 -7.69 7.44 -0.91
C PRO A 341 -8.59 8.55 -1.48
N ILE A 342 -8.04 9.30 -2.42
CA ILE A 342 -8.75 10.33 -3.17
C ILE A 342 -9.26 9.70 -4.47
N LEU A 343 -10.55 9.38 -4.50
CA LEU A 343 -11.21 8.67 -5.59
C LEU A 343 -12.37 9.48 -6.15
N GLY A 344 -12.47 9.55 -7.48
CA GLY A 344 -13.64 10.11 -8.15
C GLY A 344 -13.37 11.41 -8.91
N PRO A 345 -14.46 12.06 -9.40
CA PRO A 345 -14.40 13.25 -10.22
C PRO A 345 -13.99 14.49 -9.43
N VAL A 346 -13.51 15.48 -10.15
CA VAL A 346 -13.16 16.80 -9.61
C VAL A 346 -14.24 17.80 -10.03
N ALA A 347 -14.74 18.57 -9.07
CA ALA A 347 -15.74 19.60 -9.35
C ALA A 347 -15.21 20.65 -10.32
N GLY A 348 -15.99 21.00 -11.33
CA GLY A 348 -15.63 22.00 -12.34
C GLY A 348 -14.67 21.53 -13.43
N LEU A 349 -14.31 20.24 -13.47
CA LEU A 349 -13.47 19.67 -14.51
C LEU A 349 -14.06 18.34 -15.02
N ASP A 350 -14.76 18.40 -16.13
CA ASP A 350 -15.31 17.21 -16.77
C ASP A 350 -14.22 16.38 -17.46
N GLY A 351 -14.37 15.05 -17.40
CA GLY A 351 -13.40 14.12 -18.01
C GLY A 351 -12.10 13.94 -17.21
N TYR A 352 -12.12 14.26 -15.90
CA TYR A 352 -10.97 14.00 -15.01
C TYR A 352 -11.40 13.27 -13.74
N LEU A 353 -10.70 12.18 -13.43
CA LEU A 353 -10.88 11.42 -12.19
C LEU A 353 -9.56 11.27 -11.43
N ASN A 354 -9.65 11.25 -10.12
CA ASN A 354 -8.57 10.84 -9.24
C ASN A 354 -8.68 9.37 -8.86
N ALA A 355 -7.56 8.67 -8.85
CA ALA A 355 -7.36 7.36 -8.24
C ALA A 355 -5.98 7.36 -7.55
N CYS A 356 -5.82 8.16 -6.50
CA CYS A 356 -4.54 8.43 -5.87
C CYS A 356 -4.68 8.60 -4.34
N GLY A 357 -3.61 8.97 -3.64
CA GLY A 357 -3.67 9.23 -2.20
C GLY A 357 -3.87 8.01 -1.32
N HIS A 358 -3.66 6.80 -1.80
CA HIS A 358 -3.95 5.54 -1.07
C HIS A 358 -3.05 5.29 0.14
N PHE A 359 -2.06 6.13 0.36
CA PHE A 359 -1.10 6.08 1.46
C PHE A 359 -0.54 4.67 1.71
N ARG A 360 -0.98 3.97 2.79
CA ARG A 360 -0.51 2.63 3.15
C ARG A 360 -1.29 1.49 2.51
N THR A 361 -2.48 1.77 1.98
CA THR A 361 -3.47 0.76 1.59
C THR A 361 -3.57 0.53 0.07
N GLY A 362 -2.62 1.07 -0.72
CA GLY A 362 -2.70 1.02 -2.19
C GLY A 362 -2.66 -0.39 -2.78
N ILE A 363 -2.01 -1.36 -2.15
CA ILE A 363 -2.03 -2.76 -2.61
C ILE A 363 -3.42 -3.38 -2.32
N LEU A 364 -3.92 -3.18 -1.12
CA LEU A 364 -5.23 -3.67 -0.69
C LEU A 364 -6.37 -3.13 -1.56
N ASN A 365 -6.29 -1.87 -1.98
CA ASN A 365 -7.37 -1.16 -2.67
C ASN A 365 -7.13 -1.04 -4.20
N SER A 366 -6.37 -1.96 -4.78
CA SER A 366 -6.07 -1.98 -6.22
C SER A 366 -7.02 -2.89 -7.03
#